data_c929cbf3577125bf59777f4a69f20673
#
_entry.id   c929cbf3577125bf59777f4a69f20673
#
_cell.length_a   1.000
_cell.length_b   1.000
_cell.length_c   1.000
_cell.angle_alpha   90.00
_cell.angle_beta   90.00
_cell.angle_gamma   90.00
#
_symmetry.space_group_name_H-M   'P 1'
#
loop_
_entity.id
_entity.type
_entity.pdbx_description
1 polymer ?
#
loop_
_entity_poly.entity_id
_entity_poly.type
_entity_poly.pdbx_seq_one_letter_code
_entity_poly.pdbx_strand_id
1 'polypeptide(L)'
;MGTTELSIDVGMTDANRTGVYLAILQLVFTLGWTTYAIYLPELAAKVGIAPSAVIFILMLDQAIFTVTDTAMGIAADRIAPIVGRLGVFVGALTVISCAAFVALPFVAGTGPGAQHWFITLIVIWAITSSALRAPPLSLLGKYRAQPSIPFLSALAMLGYGLAGAVSPYLGVALRNRDARLPFVISSVVLLITALALSRVERYLARKPSQPAKPRGVTEPLGRKSAIFIAAMVILALGYQLHFSLNSAPFYLRFAKPADLEWLMPVFWIGFNIAMFPASVVVKHRGGLIVLGIAGLLGALAVLGAEFAGNLNTLIAAQFVAGMAWGCMLMSAISAALAIGHAGAEGKVLGLVFSALALATFARMAAVAGGLQKLPEYAPLLHWAPVACWSVAGAGLLVLASFRLPQSGRLPRV
;
A
#
# COMPACT_ATOMS: atom_id res chain seq x y z
N MET A 1 -18.25 16.86 -50.26
CA MET A 1 -16.97 16.80 -49.54
C MET A 1 -17.26 17.20 -48.14
N GLY A 2 -17.51 16.22 -47.29
CA GLY A 2 -17.76 16.42 -45.87
C GLY A 2 -16.46 16.19 -45.09
N THR A 3 -15.97 17.23 -44.46
CA THR A 3 -14.84 17.15 -43.54
C THR A 3 -15.32 16.51 -42.25
N THR A 4 -14.95 15.25 -42.04
CA THR A 4 -15.14 14.57 -40.77
C THR A 4 -14.06 15.10 -39.80
N GLU A 5 -14.44 16.08 -38.98
CA GLU A 5 -13.63 16.47 -37.82
C GLU A 5 -13.52 15.27 -36.89
N LEU A 6 -12.34 14.65 -36.82
CA LEU A 6 -11.96 13.76 -35.75
C LEU A 6 -11.78 14.60 -34.47
N SER A 7 -12.86 14.85 -33.75
CA SER A 7 -12.76 15.32 -32.37
C SER A 7 -12.21 14.17 -31.55
N ILE A 8 -10.92 14.18 -31.25
CA ILE A 8 -10.32 13.37 -30.22
C ILE A 8 -10.84 13.93 -28.89
N ASP A 9 -12.01 13.46 -28.49
CA ASP A 9 -12.53 13.71 -27.14
C ASP A 9 -11.71 12.87 -26.17
N VAL A 10 -10.64 13.44 -25.64
CA VAL A 10 -9.82 12.89 -24.55
C VAL A 10 -10.60 13.00 -23.22
N GLY A 11 -11.89 12.72 -23.26
CA GLY A 11 -12.74 12.62 -22.09
C GLY A 11 -12.33 11.42 -21.25
N MET A 12 -11.67 11.65 -20.10
CA MET A 12 -11.43 10.58 -19.13
C MET A 12 -12.75 9.89 -18.82
N THR A 13 -12.80 8.57 -19.03
CA THR A 13 -14.00 7.80 -18.65
C THR A 13 -14.24 7.95 -17.14
N ASP A 14 -15.48 7.89 -16.70
CA ASP A 14 -15.83 8.00 -15.28
C ASP A 14 -15.15 6.96 -14.40
N ALA A 15 -14.80 5.82 -14.98
CA ALA A 15 -14.01 4.79 -14.29
C ALA A 15 -12.60 5.34 -13.98
N ASN A 16 -11.96 5.95 -14.96
CA ASN A 16 -10.62 6.52 -14.80
C ASN A 16 -10.61 7.67 -13.78
N ARG A 17 -11.64 8.52 -13.77
CA ARG A 17 -11.78 9.57 -12.74
C ARG A 17 -11.79 9.01 -11.32
N THR A 18 -12.46 7.88 -11.10
CA THR A 18 -12.45 7.20 -9.79
C THR A 18 -11.05 6.68 -9.44
N GLY A 19 -10.37 6.03 -10.39
CA GLY A 19 -9.00 5.55 -10.20
C GLY A 19 -8.02 6.68 -9.91
N VAL A 20 -8.10 7.80 -10.65
CA VAL A 20 -7.27 8.99 -10.42
C VAL A 20 -7.56 9.61 -9.05
N TYR A 21 -8.83 9.72 -8.65
CA TYR A 21 -9.17 10.19 -7.32
C TYR A 21 -8.53 9.32 -6.22
N LEU A 22 -8.61 7.99 -6.34
CA LEU A 22 -7.98 7.08 -5.39
C LEU A 22 -6.46 7.19 -5.43
N ALA A 23 -5.85 7.43 -6.59
CA ALA A 23 -4.42 7.72 -6.72
C ALA A 23 -4.02 8.98 -5.93
N ILE A 24 -4.78 10.06 -6.07
CA ILE A 24 -4.54 11.31 -5.32
C ILE A 24 -4.69 11.07 -3.82
N LEU A 25 -5.73 10.35 -3.39
CA LEU A 25 -5.93 10.02 -1.99
C LEU A 25 -4.75 9.22 -1.42
N GLN A 26 -4.29 8.18 -2.12
CA GLN A 26 -3.15 7.37 -1.71
C GLN A 26 -1.84 8.16 -1.72
N LEU A 27 -1.64 9.02 -2.73
CA LEU A 27 -0.47 9.92 -2.80
C LEU A 27 -0.40 10.82 -1.55
N VAL A 28 -1.47 11.56 -1.29
CA VAL A 28 -1.52 12.53 -0.19
C VAL A 28 -1.38 11.84 1.16
N PHE A 29 -2.07 10.72 1.36
CA PHE A 29 -1.97 9.91 2.57
C PHE A 29 -0.53 9.41 2.81
N THR A 30 0.10 8.85 1.77
CA THR A 30 1.46 8.30 1.88
C THR A 30 2.50 9.39 2.10
N LEU A 31 2.36 10.56 1.46
CA LEU A 31 3.24 11.73 1.71
C LEU A 31 3.07 12.27 3.13
N GLY A 32 1.85 12.25 3.68
CA GLY A 32 1.61 12.57 5.08
C GLY A 32 2.35 11.62 6.03
N TRP A 33 2.30 10.31 5.76
CA TRP A 33 3.06 9.31 6.51
C TRP A 33 4.58 9.52 6.38
N THR A 34 5.06 9.87 5.18
CA THR A 34 6.47 10.22 4.95
C THR A 34 6.88 11.45 5.78
N THR A 35 6.04 12.49 5.80
CA THR A 35 6.26 13.68 6.63
C THR A 35 6.38 13.31 8.11
N TYR A 36 5.48 12.48 8.62
CA TYR A 36 5.56 11.94 9.98
C TYR A 36 6.89 11.24 10.26
N ALA A 37 7.27 10.30 9.38
CA ALA A 37 8.49 9.51 9.56
C ALA A 37 9.77 10.38 9.55
N ILE A 38 9.80 11.45 8.74
CA ILE A 38 10.94 12.39 8.67
C ILE A 38 11.08 13.16 9.98
N TYR A 39 9.97 13.68 10.54
CA TYR A 39 10.03 14.53 11.71
C TYR A 39 9.92 13.80 13.05
N LEU A 40 9.50 12.52 13.05
CA LEU A 40 9.30 11.76 14.29
C LEU A 40 10.53 11.76 15.21
N PRO A 41 11.77 11.57 14.73
CA PRO A 41 12.95 11.59 15.62
C PRO A 41 13.13 12.93 16.34
N GLU A 42 12.94 14.05 15.61
CA GLU A 42 13.05 15.40 16.18
C GLU A 42 11.94 15.68 17.19
N LEU A 43 10.68 15.36 16.85
CA LEU A 43 9.53 15.58 17.73
C LEU A 43 9.61 14.71 18.99
N ALA A 44 10.04 13.46 18.85
CA ALA A 44 10.26 12.54 19.96
C ALA A 44 11.35 13.07 20.91
N ALA A 45 12.45 13.59 20.38
CA ALA A 45 13.52 14.19 21.18
C ALA A 45 13.02 15.39 21.98
N LYS A 46 12.16 16.24 21.40
CA LYS A 46 11.57 17.41 22.09
C LYS A 46 10.73 17.03 23.32
N VAL A 47 10.07 15.87 23.31
CA VAL A 47 9.31 15.36 24.46
C VAL A 47 10.14 14.45 25.39
N GLY A 48 11.45 14.38 25.19
CA GLY A 48 12.35 13.60 26.04
C GLY A 48 12.42 12.10 25.72
N ILE A 49 11.98 11.67 24.55
CA ILE A 49 12.10 10.29 24.10
C ILE A 49 13.48 10.09 23.46
N ALA A 50 14.21 9.07 23.93
CA ALA A 50 15.54 8.76 23.41
C ALA A 50 15.51 8.36 21.91
N PRO A 51 16.52 8.72 21.12
CA PRO A 51 16.57 8.37 19.69
C PRO A 51 16.46 6.85 19.43
N SER A 52 17.00 6.02 20.32
CA SER A 52 16.89 4.56 20.24
C SER A 52 15.46 4.05 20.45
N ALA A 53 14.58 4.84 21.06
CA ALA A 53 13.19 4.47 21.29
C ALA A 53 12.26 4.81 20.10
N VAL A 54 12.70 5.61 19.14
CA VAL A 54 11.89 6.00 17.97
C VAL A 54 11.45 4.79 17.16
N ILE A 55 12.32 3.77 17.02
CA ILE A 55 11.96 2.53 16.31
C ILE A 55 10.79 1.80 16.96
N PHE A 56 10.67 1.85 18.29
CA PHE A 56 9.55 1.24 19.00
C PHE A 56 8.24 2.00 18.79
N ILE A 57 8.30 3.33 18.59
CA ILE A 57 7.11 4.11 18.21
C ILE A 57 6.64 3.68 16.81
N LEU A 58 7.56 3.57 15.84
CA LEU A 58 7.22 3.08 14.50
C LEU A 58 6.72 1.63 14.52
N MET A 59 7.26 0.78 15.40
CA MET A 59 6.74 -0.58 15.60
C MET A 59 5.32 -0.57 16.20
N LEU A 60 5.05 0.33 17.14
CA LEU A 60 3.71 0.51 17.71
C LEU A 60 2.70 0.87 16.62
N ASP A 61 3.04 1.80 15.72
CA ASP A 61 2.21 2.16 14.57
C ASP A 61 1.88 0.93 13.71
N GLN A 62 2.88 0.11 13.39
CA GLN A 62 2.69 -1.08 12.57
C GLN A 62 1.87 -2.17 13.30
N ALA A 63 2.05 -2.32 14.61
CA ALA A 63 1.23 -3.23 15.41
C ALA A 63 -0.25 -2.79 15.41
N ILE A 64 -0.50 -1.48 15.56
CA ILE A 64 -1.84 -0.90 15.46
C ILE A 64 -2.40 -1.16 14.07
N PHE A 65 -1.69 -0.84 13.00
CA PHE A 65 -2.14 -1.06 11.62
C PHE A 65 -2.45 -2.52 11.33
N THR A 66 -1.65 -3.46 11.86
CA THR A 66 -1.88 -4.91 11.69
C THR A 66 -3.28 -5.33 12.16
N VAL A 67 -3.81 -4.68 13.19
CA VAL A 67 -5.15 -4.97 13.72
C VAL A 67 -6.20 -4.07 13.08
N THR A 68 -5.94 -2.77 13.02
CA THR A 68 -6.95 -1.77 12.66
C THR A 68 -7.27 -1.75 11.16
N ASP A 69 -6.34 -2.10 10.27
CA ASP A 69 -6.62 -2.19 8.83
C ASP A 69 -7.71 -3.23 8.53
N THR A 70 -7.61 -4.40 9.15
CA THR A 70 -8.66 -5.43 9.02
C THR A 70 -9.97 -4.98 9.67
N ALA A 71 -9.91 -4.38 10.87
CA ALA A 71 -11.09 -3.88 11.56
C ALA A 71 -11.82 -2.79 10.76
N MET A 72 -11.08 -1.84 10.17
CA MET A 72 -11.63 -0.78 9.31
C MET A 72 -12.20 -1.34 7.99
N GLY A 73 -11.56 -2.37 7.42
CA GLY A 73 -12.10 -3.08 6.26
C GLY A 73 -13.43 -3.76 6.57
N ILE A 74 -13.55 -4.45 7.71
CA ILE A 74 -14.81 -5.07 8.18
C ILE A 74 -15.88 -4.00 8.45
N ALA A 75 -15.50 -2.89 9.09
CA ALA A 75 -16.41 -1.77 9.33
C ALA A 75 -16.92 -1.17 8.01
N ALA A 76 -16.04 -1.01 7.02
CA ALA A 76 -16.41 -0.56 5.68
C ALA A 76 -17.44 -1.48 5.02
N ASP A 77 -17.25 -2.80 5.07
CA ASP A 77 -18.19 -3.78 4.51
C ASP A 77 -19.58 -3.71 5.18
N ARG A 78 -19.63 -3.48 6.50
CA ARG A 78 -20.88 -3.33 7.25
C ARG A 78 -21.65 -2.06 6.90
N ILE A 79 -20.92 -0.97 6.62
CA ILE A 79 -21.46 0.36 6.35
C ILE A 79 -21.79 0.53 4.87
N ALA A 80 -21.01 -0.04 3.99
CA ALA A 80 -21.12 0.05 2.53
C ALA A 80 -22.50 -0.25 1.92
N PRO A 81 -23.40 -1.05 2.56
CA PRO A 81 -24.77 -1.24 2.06
C PRO A 81 -25.56 0.04 1.84
N ILE A 82 -25.27 1.07 2.64
CA ILE A 82 -26.00 2.33 2.57
C ILE A 82 -25.13 3.34 1.83
N VAL A 83 -25.62 3.76 0.66
CA VAL A 83 -24.93 4.69 -0.23
C VAL A 83 -24.58 6.00 0.50
N GLY A 84 -23.34 6.47 0.35
CA GLY A 84 -22.84 7.69 0.95
C GLY A 84 -22.33 7.54 2.38
N ARG A 85 -22.65 6.46 3.09
CA ARG A 85 -22.19 6.26 4.48
C ARG A 85 -20.71 5.91 4.59
N LEU A 86 -20.15 5.22 3.60
CA LEU A 86 -18.72 4.90 3.62
C LEU A 86 -17.89 6.19 3.55
N GLY A 87 -18.24 7.10 2.65
CA GLY A 87 -17.54 8.40 2.55
C GLY A 87 -17.70 9.25 3.81
N VAL A 88 -18.86 9.22 4.48
CA VAL A 88 -19.07 9.91 5.77
C VAL A 88 -18.22 9.28 6.88
N PHE A 89 -18.18 7.95 6.96
CA PHE A 89 -17.39 7.21 7.93
C PHE A 89 -15.89 7.50 7.78
N VAL A 90 -15.36 7.37 6.57
CA VAL A 90 -13.95 7.68 6.29
C VAL A 90 -13.65 9.15 6.56
N GLY A 91 -14.54 10.06 6.15
CA GLY A 91 -14.40 11.50 6.38
C GLY A 91 -14.34 11.86 7.87
N ALA A 92 -15.23 11.30 8.69
CA ALA A 92 -15.25 11.54 10.13
C ALA A 92 -13.95 11.05 10.82
N LEU A 93 -13.49 9.84 10.48
CA LEU A 93 -12.22 9.33 11.00
C LEU A 93 -11.02 10.15 10.51
N THR A 94 -11.08 10.66 9.27
CA THR A 94 -10.01 11.54 8.74
C THR A 94 -9.96 12.87 9.49
N VAL A 95 -11.09 13.45 9.90
CA VAL A 95 -11.10 14.67 10.74
C VAL A 95 -10.34 14.41 12.05
N ILE A 96 -10.63 13.31 12.74
CA ILE A 96 -9.96 12.95 14.00
C ILE A 96 -8.47 12.69 13.74
N SER A 97 -8.16 11.95 12.68
CA SER A 97 -6.78 11.64 12.26
C SER A 97 -5.98 12.92 11.99
N CYS A 98 -6.51 13.85 11.20
CA CYS A 98 -5.85 15.10 10.88
C CYS A 98 -5.70 16.00 12.11
N ALA A 99 -6.69 16.05 13.00
CA ALA A 99 -6.60 16.81 14.25
C ALA A 99 -5.47 16.28 15.14
N ALA A 100 -5.39 14.95 15.32
CA ALA A 100 -4.31 14.32 16.07
C ALA A 100 -2.95 14.56 15.42
N PHE A 101 -2.86 14.44 14.09
CA PHE A 101 -1.64 14.66 13.34
C PHE A 101 -1.11 16.10 13.45
N VAL A 102 -1.98 17.09 13.24
CA VAL A 102 -1.62 18.52 13.41
C VAL A 102 -1.18 18.82 14.83
N ALA A 103 -1.79 18.22 15.85
CA ALA A 103 -1.44 18.46 17.24
C ALA A 103 -0.03 17.99 17.63
N LEU A 104 0.53 16.98 16.92
CA LEU A 104 1.83 16.39 17.26
C LEU A 104 2.97 17.41 17.41
N PRO A 105 3.28 18.28 16.41
CA PRO A 105 4.37 19.23 16.53
C PRO A 105 4.10 20.34 17.56
N PHE A 106 2.84 20.65 17.85
CA PHE A 106 2.50 21.63 18.87
C PHE A 106 2.68 21.04 20.28
N VAL A 107 2.21 19.81 20.50
CA VAL A 107 2.41 19.10 21.78
C VAL A 107 3.89 18.82 22.02
N ALA A 108 4.64 18.43 20.99
CA ALA A 108 6.09 18.25 21.09
C ALA A 108 6.81 19.55 21.50
N GLY A 109 6.28 20.71 21.11
CA GLY A 109 6.83 22.01 21.48
C GLY A 109 6.65 22.39 22.96
N THR A 110 5.83 21.66 23.74
CA THR A 110 5.62 21.94 25.18
C THR A 110 6.67 21.30 26.09
N GLY A 111 7.54 20.43 25.53
CA GLY A 111 8.69 19.86 26.23
C GLY A 111 8.46 18.47 26.84
N PRO A 112 9.40 18.00 27.69
CA PRO A 112 9.44 16.60 28.14
C PRO A 112 8.21 16.10 28.91
N GLY A 113 7.46 16.99 29.58
CA GLY A 113 6.22 16.63 30.29
C GLY A 113 5.08 16.17 29.39
N ALA A 114 5.18 16.37 28.09
CA ALA A 114 4.15 16.04 27.11
C ALA A 114 4.30 14.62 26.48
N GLN A 115 5.25 13.81 26.92
CA GLN A 115 5.55 12.51 26.31
C GLN A 115 4.31 11.62 26.19
N HIS A 116 3.49 11.49 27.24
CA HIS A 116 2.29 10.65 27.21
C HIS A 116 1.21 11.19 26.26
N TRP A 117 1.03 12.51 26.18
CA TRP A 117 0.12 13.13 25.21
C TRP A 117 0.60 12.91 23.77
N PHE A 118 1.91 13.04 23.54
CA PHE A 118 2.52 12.81 22.24
C PHE A 118 2.26 11.36 21.75
N ILE A 119 2.51 10.35 22.60
CA ILE A 119 2.22 8.96 22.27
C ILE A 119 0.72 8.71 22.09
N THR A 120 -0.15 9.31 22.93
CA THR A 120 -1.61 9.18 22.79
C THR A 120 -2.09 9.72 21.44
N LEU A 121 -1.58 10.87 20.98
CA LEU A 121 -1.91 11.42 19.67
C LEU A 121 -1.44 10.52 18.52
N ILE A 122 -0.26 9.92 18.64
CA ILE A 122 0.24 8.94 17.66
C ILE A 122 -0.71 7.74 17.59
N VAL A 123 -1.13 7.19 18.73
CA VAL A 123 -2.07 6.04 18.76
C VAL A 123 -3.42 6.41 18.13
N ILE A 124 -3.98 7.57 18.47
CA ILE A 124 -5.23 8.06 17.87
C ILE A 124 -5.08 8.23 16.36
N TRP A 125 -4.00 8.84 15.92
CA TRP A 125 -3.70 9.03 14.51
C TRP A 125 -3.54 7.69 13.78
N ALA A 126 -2.77 6.75 14.32
CA ALA A 126 -2.55 5.43 13.72
C ALA A 126 -3.87 4.66 13.57
N ILE A 127 -4.69 4.59 14.64
CA ILE A 127 -5.99 3.90 14.60
C ILE A 127 -6.91 4.51 13.54
N THR A 128 -7.06 5.83 13.53
CA THR A 128 -8.03 6.53 12.67
C THR A 128 -7.58 6.60 11.22
N SER A 129 -6.28 6.69 10.96
CA SER A 129 -5.71 6.74 9.61
C SER A 129 -5.86 5.41 8.85
N SER A 130 -6.04 4.28 9.53
CA SER A 130 -6.34 3.00 8.88
C SER A 130 -7.62 3.04 8.03
N ALA A 131 -8.55 3.96 8.32
CA ALA A 131 -9.75 4.17 7.51
C ALA A 131 -9.45 4.70 6.09
N LEU A 132 -8.25 5.22 5.85
CA LEU A 132 -7.80 5.75 4.54
C LEU A 132 -7.11 4.69 3.66
N ARG A 133 -6.88 3.49 4.16
CA ARG A 133 -6.14 2.43 3.46
C ARG A 133 -7.07 1.50 2.68
N ALA A 134 -7.69 0.52 3.33
CA ALA A 134 -8.57 -0.45 2.68
C ALA A 134 -9.96 0.10 2.31
N PRO A 135 -10.67 0.88 3.15
CA PRO A 135 -12.04 1.30 2.88
C PRO A 135 -12.26 2.04 1.56
N PRO A 136 -11.44 3.03 1.14
CA PRO A 136 -11.64 3.70 -0.14
C PRO A 136 -11.48 2.77 -1.34
N LEU A 137 -10.56 1.80 -1.27
CA LEU A 137 -10.32 0.84 -2.35
C LEU A 137 -11.46 -0.16 -2.50
N SER A 138 -12.22 -0.45 -1.45
CA SER A 138 -13.39 -1.34 -1.50
C SER A 138 -14.47 -0.83 -2.45
N LEU A 139 -14.52 0.50 -2.74
CA LEU A 139 -15.42 1.09 -3.74
C LEU A 139 -15.21 0.50 -5.14
N LEU A 140 -13.99 0.08 -5.48
CA LEU A 140 -13.72 -0.55 -6.77
C LEU A 140 -14.45 -1.89 -6.90
N GLY A 141 -14.44 -2.71 -5.87
CA GLY A 141 -15.19 -3.99 -5.87
C GLY A 141 -16.70 -3.79 -5.87
N LYS A 142 -17.18 -2.77 -5.14
CA LYS A 142 -18.63 -2.51 -4.97
C LYS A 142 -19.29 -1.94 -6.23
N TYR A 143 -18.63 -1.02 -6.93
CA TYR A 143 -19.25 -0.21 -7.99
C TYR A 143 -18.70 -0.47 -9.38
N ARG A 144 -17.73 -1.37 -9.56
CA ARG A 144 -17.09 -1.59 -10.86
C ARG A 144 -17.15 -3.05 -11.30
N ALA A 145 -17.29 -3.23 -12.62
CA ALA A 145 -17.23 -4.54 -13.24
C ALA A 145 -15.80 -5.12 -13.21
N GLN A 146 -15.69 -6.41 -13.07
CA GLN A 146 -14.42 -7.15 -13.01
C GLN A 146 -13.40 -6.75 -14.09
N PRO A 147 -13.77 -6.52 -15.38
CA PRO A 147 -12.78 -6.19 -16.40
C PRO A 147 -12.02 -4.88 -16.19
N SER A 148 -12.59 -3.92 -15.41
CA SER A 148 -11.98 -2.62 -15.13
C SER A 148 -11.18 -2.59 -13.83
N ILE A 149 -11.42 -3.53 -12.91
CA ILE A 149 -10.79 -3.56 -11.58
C ILE A 149 -9.26 -3.58 -11.63
N PRO A 150 -8.58 -4.42 -12.45
CA PRO A 150 -7.12 -4.43 -12.49
C PRO A 150 -6.51 -3.08 -12.89
N PHE A 151 -7.06 -2.42 -13.90
CA PHE A 151 -6.59 -1.12 -14.33
C PHE A 151 -6.84 -0.03 -13.28
N LEU A 152 -7.99 -0.05 -12.63
CA LEU A 152 -8.32 0.89 -11.56
C LEU A 152 -7.46 0.65 -10.31
N SER A 153 -7.09 -0.60 -10.03
CA SER A 153 -6.14 -0.94 -8.97
C SER A 153 -4.74 -0.41 -9.29
N ALA A 154 -4.31 -0.49 -10.57
CA ALA A 154 -3.05 0.11 -11.01
C ALA A 154 -3.07 1.64 -10.85
N LEU A 155 -4.15 2.31 -11.29
CA LEU A 155 -4.31 3.75 -11.09
C LEU A 155 -4.28 4.14 -9.61
N ALA A 156 -5.01 3.43 -8.75
CA ALA A 156 -5.02 3.71 -7.32
C ALA A 156 -3.63 3.56 -6.69
N MET A 157 -2.87 2.53 -7.08
CA MET A 157 -1.52 2.29 -6.57
C MET A 157 -0.48 3.23 -7.16
N LEU A 158 -0.77 3.91 -8.28
CA LEU A 158 0.10 4.94 -8.84
C LEU A 158 0.41 6.03 -7.81
N GLY A 159 -0.59 6.46 -7.03
CA GLY A 159 -0.40 7.46 -5.98
C GLY A 159 0.58 6.99 -4.89
N TYR A 160 0.46 5.74 -4.47
CA TYR A 160 1.40 5.11 -3.52
C TYR A 160 2.83 5.06 -4.08
N GLY A 161 2.99 4.61 -5.33
CA GLY A 161 4.29 4.53 -5.98
C GLY A 161 4.93 5.89 -6.26
N LEU A 162 4.13 6.91 -6.63
CA LEU A 162 4.63 8.28 -6.78
C LEU A 162 5.10 8.87 -5.45
N ALA A 163 4.36 8.63 -4.35
CA ALA A 163 4.82 9.04 -3.03
C ALA A 163 6.16 8.39 -2.68
N GLY A 164 6.33 7.08 -2.95
CA GLY A 164 7.59 6.38 -2.73
C GLY A 164 8.75 6.98 -3.53
N ALA A 165 8.51 7.34 -4.81
CA ALA A 165 9.52 7.97 -5.67
C ALA A 165 9.92 9.38 -5.19
N VAL A 166 8.97 10.15 -4.65
CA VAL A 166 9.19 11.53 -4.19
C VAL A 166 9.74 11.59 -2.76
N SER A 167 9.52 10.56 -1.95
CA SER A 167 9.89 10.54 -0.52
C SER A 167 11.35 10.93 -0.21
N PRO A 168 12.39 10.48 -0.94
CA PRO A 168 13.77 10.89 -0.67
C PRO A 168 13.98 12.40 -0.87
N TYR A 169 13.40 12.96 -1.94
CA TYR A 169 13.47 14.42 -2.22
C TYR A 169 12.72 15.22 -1.16
N LEU A 170 11.57 14.70 -0.70
CA LEU A 170 10.82 15.34 0.37
C LEU A 170 11.66 15.37 1.67
N GLY A 171 12.38 14.30 1.97
CA GLY A 171 13.31 14.25 3.11
C GLY A 171 14.40 15.34 3.06
N VAL A 172 14.94 15.61 1.87
CA VAL A 172 15.92 16.71 1.67
C VAL A 172 15.25 18.07 1.80
N ALA A 173 14.09 18.27 1.15
CA ALA A 173 13.37 19.55 1.12
C ALA A 173 12.85 19.97 2.51
N LEU A 174 12.49 19.02 3.37
CA LEU A 174 11.97 19.26 4.71
C LEU A 174 13.06 19.33 5.78
N ARG A 175 14.29 18.99 5.46
CA ARG A 175 15.41 19.05 6.40
C ARG A 175 15.57 20.46 6.94
N ASN A 176 15.66 20.60 8.26
CA ASN A 176 15.81 21.87 8.97
C ASN A 176 14.63 22.85 8.79
N ARG A 177 13.45 22.37 8.38
CA ARG A 177 12.22 23.18 8.37
C ARG A 177 11.39 22.92 9.62
N ASP A 178 10.61 23.91 10.05
CA ASP A 178 9.66 23.72 11.16
C ASP A 178 8.60 22.68 10.77
N ALA A 179 8.42 21.68 11.63
CA ALA A 179 7.46 20.59 11.42
C ALA A 179 6.00 21.05 11.32
N ARG A 180 5.64 22.17 11.95
CA ARG A 180 4.24 22.64 12.05
C ARG A 180 3.61 22.82 10.68
N LEU A 181 4.31 23.52 9.79
CA LEU A 181 3.76 23.83 8.45
C LEU A 181 3.55 22.57 7.59
N PRO A 182 4.52 21.64 7.44
CA PRO A 182 4.29 20.39 6.72
C PRO A 182 3.14 19.54 7.28
N PHE A 183 2.98 19.46 8.61
CA PHE A 183 1.89 18.72 9.24
C PHE A 183 0.53 19.35 8.93
N VAL A 184 0.42 20.68 9.01
CA VAL A 184 -0.82 21.41 8.69
C VAL A 184 -1.16 21.24 7.21
N ILE A 185 -0.21 21.45 6.29
CA ILE A 185 -0.45 21.32 4.83
C ILE A 185 -0.89 19.89 4.50
N SER A 186 -0.17 18.87 4.98
CA SER A 186 -0.53 17.46 4.76
C SER A 186 -1.94 17.16 5.25
N SER A 187 -2.30 17.66 6.44
CA SER A 187 -3.63 17.44 7.02
C SER A 187 -4.74 18.13 6.23
N VAL A 188 -4.54 19.38 5.83
CA VAL A 188 -5.56 20.15 5.07
C VAL A 188 -5.80 19.49 3.71
N VAL A 189 -4.74 19.13 2.98
CA VAL A 189 -4.86 18.50 1.67
C VAL A 189 -5.49 17.11 1.80
N LEU A 190 -5.10 16.32 2.80
CA LEU A 190 -5.70 15.01 3.07
C LEU A 190 -7.18 15.12 3.42
N LEU A 191 -7.54 16.06 4.29
CA LEU A 191 -8.92 16.26 4.71
C LEU A 191 -9.82 16.65 3.53
N ILE A 192 -9.39 17.62 2.70
CA ILE A 192 -10.14 18.04 1.51
C ILE A 192 -10.33 16.85 0.56
N THR A 193 -9.26 16.08 0.35
CA THR A 193 -9.29 14.91 -0.53
C THR A 193 -10.21 13.81 0.02
N ALA A 194 -10.11 13.51 1.32
CA ALA A 194 -10.93 12.45 1.95
C ALA A 194 -12.41 12.82 2.04
N LEU A 195 -12.75 14.08 2.31
CA LEU A 195 -14.15 14.54 2.34
C LEU A 195 -14.84 14.44 0.95
N ALA A 196 -14.06 14.52 -0.13
CA ALA A 196 -14.59 14.29 -1.48
C ALA A 196 -15.07 12.85 -1.69
N LEU A 197 -14.65 11.87 -0.87
CA LEU A 197 -15.02 10.46 -1.00
C LEU A 197 -16.53 10.24 -0.99
N SER A 198 -17.26 10.97 -0.14
CA SER A 198 -18.73 10.89 -0.07
C SER A 198 -19.43 11.34 -1.36
N ARG A 199 -18.83 12.31 -2.08
CA ARG A 199 -19.33 12.75 -3.41
C ARG A 199 -19.03 11.69 -4.46
N VAL A 200 -17.81 11.14 -4.45
CA VAL A 200 -17.39 10.06 -5.35
C VAL A 200 -18.27 8.82 -5.16
N GLU A 201 -18.52 8.39 -3.92
CA GLU A 201 -19.40 7.26 -3.63
C GLU A 201 -20.82 7.47 -4.17
N ARG A 202 -21.43 8.63 -3.90
CA ARG A 202 -22.78 8.98 -4.42
C ARG A 202 -22.83 9.05 -5.93
N TYR A 203 -21.80 9.57 -6.56
CA TYR A 203 -21.69 9.62 -8.01
C TYR A 203 -21.63 8.20 -8.62
N LEU A 204 -20.83 7.31 -8.04
CA LEU A 204 -20.74 5.92 -8.46
C LEU A 204 -22.05 5.17 -8.31
N ALA A 205 -22.79 5.43 -7.22
CA ALA A 205 -24.06 4.77 -6.94
C ALA A 205 -25.20 5.18 -7.90
N ARG A 206 -25.13 6.33 -8.58
CA ARG A 206 -26.11 6.79 -9.56
C ARG A 206 -26.01 6.09 -10.91
N LYS A 207 -24.91 5.41 -11.19
CA LYS A 207 -24.71 4.69 -12.45
C LYS A 207 -25.25 3.28 -12.35
N PRO A 208 -25.85 2.73 -13.43
CA PRO A 208 -26.33 1.36 -13.43
C PRO A 208 -25.14 0.44 -13.14
N SER A 209 -25.09 -0.04 -11.92
CA SER A 209 -24.23 -1.14 -11.51
C SER A 209 -24.78 -2.42 -12.13
N GLN A 210 -23.95 -3.38 -12.45
CA GLN A 210 -24.44 -4.72 -12.62
C GLN A 210 -25.24 -5.08 -11.35
N PRO A 211 -26.42 -5.76 -11.48
CA PRO A 211 -27.22 -6.09 -10.33
C PRO A 211 -26.34 -6.73 -9.27
N ALA A 212 -26.35 -6.14 -8.09
CA ALA A 212 -25.64 -6.69 -6.95
C ALA A 212 -26.10 -8.13 -6.80
N LYS A 213 -25.18 -9.08 -6.94
CA LYS A 213 -25.51 -10.48 -6.62
C LYS A 213 -26.13 -10.49 -5.22
N PRO A 214 -27.20 -11.27 -5.00
CA PRO A 214 -27.80 -11.39 -3.67
C PRO A 214 -26.68 -11.65 -2.67
N ARG A 215 -26.64 -10.85 -1.60
CA ARG A 215 -25.69 -11.06 -0.50
C ARG A 215 -25.91 -12.46 0.03
N GLY A 216 -25.02 -13.36 -0.35
CA GLY A 216 -24.86 -14.62 0.35
C GLY A 216 -24.39 -14.29 1.78
N VAL A 217 -24.77 -15.11 2.73
CA VAL A 217 -24.17 -15.16 4.06
C VAL A 217 -22.64 -15.08 3.85
N THR A 218 -21.96 -14.14 4.51
CA THR A 218 -20.52 -14.01 4.45
C THR A 218 -19.90 -15.35 4.83
N GLU A 219 -19.54 -16.13 3.80
CA GLU A 219 -18.85 -17.40 4.06
C GLU A 219 -17.54 -17.11 4.80
N PRO A 220 -17.20 -17.93 5.79
CA PRO A 220 -15.90 -17.81 6.45
C PRO A 220 -14.82 -17.86 5.38
N LEU A 221 -13.78 -17.03 5.52
CA LEU A 221 -12.62 -17.01 4.62
C LEU A 221 -12.07 -18.42 4.49
N GLY A 222 -12.27 -19.04 3.35
CA GLY A 222 -11.85 -20.41 3.08
C GLY A 222 -10.33 -20.56 3.06
N ARG A 223 -9.86 -21.79 3.05
CA ARG A 223 -8.42 -22.14 3.02
C ARG A 223 -7.62 -21.38 1.95
N LYS A 224 -8.22 -21.12 0.79
CA LYS A 224 -7.57 -20.34 -0.29
C LYS A 224 -7.27 -18.90 0.12
N SER A 225 -8.21 -18.25 0.78
CA SER A 225 -8.01 -16.88 1.28
C SER A 225 -6.93 -16.84 2.34
N ALA A 226 -6.88 -17.83 3.24
CA ALA A 226 -5.84 -17.93 4.26
C ALA A 226 -4.44 -18.11 3.63
N ILE A 227 -4.31 -18.99 2.63
CA ILE A 227 -3.05 -19.18 1.89
C ILE A 227 -2.65 -17.91 1.15
N PHE A 228 -3.62 -17.23 0.51
CA PHE A 228 -3.35 -15.94 -0.16
C PHE A 228 -2.80 -14.89 0.82
N ILE A 229 -3.42 -14.73 1.99
CA ILE A 229 -2.96 -13.77 3.01
C ILE A 229 -1.59 -14.17 3.58
N ALA A 230 -1.36 -15.45 3.84
CA ALA A 230 -0.04 -15.93 4.27
C ALA A 230 1.05 -15.63 3.21
N ALA A 231 0.75 -15.89 1.93
CA ALA A 231 1.65 -15.53 0.84
C ALA A 231 1.90 -14.01 0.77
N MET A 232 0.88 -13.18 1.03
CA MET A 232 1.03 -11.72 1.09
C MET A 232 1.97 -11.27 2.22
N VAL A 233 1.91 -11.89 3.40
CA VAL A 233 2.86 -11.62 4.49
C VAL A 233 4.29 -11.93 4.04
N ILE A 234 4.50 -13.08 3.40
CA ILE A 234 5.83 -13.50 2.93
C ILE A 234 6.34 -12.59 1.82
N LEU A 235 5.51 -12.24 0.81
CA LEU A 235 5.89 -11.30 -0.26
C LEU A 235 6.23 -9.91 0.31
N ALA A 236 5.42 -9.43 1.24
CA ALA A 236 5.64 -8.14 1.89
C ALA A 236 6.93 -8.14 2.75
N LEU A 237 7.22 -9.24 3.42
CA LEU A 237 8.47 -9.39 4.18
C LEU A 237 9.67 -9.36 3.23
N GLY A 238 9.62 -10.08 2.10
CA GLY A 238 10.64 -10.01 1.06
C GLY A 238 10.88 -8.60 0.56
N TYR A 239 9.80 -7.84 0.28
CA TYR A 239 9.90 -6.43 -0.09
C TYR A 239 10.56 -5.58 1.01
N GLN A 240 10.13 -5.73 2.26
CA GLN A 240 10.66 -4.96 3.38
C GLN A 240 12.15 -5.21 3.58
N LEU A 241 12.61 -6.45 3.48
CA LEU A 241 14.01 -6.80 3.62
C LEU A 241 14.82 -6.32 2.42
N HIS A 242 14.31 -6.48 1.18
CA HIS A 242 15.00 -6.01 -0.02
C HIS A 242 15.11 -4.49 -0.05
N PHE A 243 13.97 -3.79 -0.07
CA PHE A 243 13.95 -2.34 -0.30
C PHE A 243 14.48 -1.55 0.91
N SER A 244 14.03 -1.91 2.13
CA SER A 244 14.34 -1.11 3.33
C SER A 244 15.65 -1.49 4.02
N LEU A 245 16.17 -2.70 3.78
CA LEU A 245 17.41 -3.16 4.42
C LEU A 245 18.57 -3.29 3.43
N ASN A 246 18.35 -3.91 2.27
CA ASN A 246 19.42 -4.34 1.37
C ASN A 246 19.70 -3.34 0.23
N SER A 247 18.70 -2.57 -0.25
CA SER A 247 18.88 -1.73 -1.45
C SER A 247 19.92 -0.63 -1.28
N ALA A 248 19.90 0.10 -0.17
CA ALA A 248 20.90 1.13 0.09
C ALA A 248 22.32 0.55 0.21
N PRO A 249 22.59 -0.50 0.99
CA PRO A 249 23.88 -1.20 0.98
C PRO A 249 24.34 -1.66 -0.40
N PHE A 250 23.42 -2.16 -1.26
CA PHE A 250 23.78 -2.55 -2.62
C PHE A 250 24.27 -1.37 -3.45
N TYR A 251 23.57 -0.24 -3.41
CA TYR A 251 23.99 0.97 -4.11
C TYR A 251 25.33 1.51 -3.61
N LEU A 252 25.55 1.47 -2.28
CA LEU A 252 26.79 1.96 -1.67
C LEU A 252 28.05 1.14 -2.03
N ARG A 253 27.89 -0.02 -2.70
CA ARG A 253 29.02 -0.73 -3.30
C ARG A 253 29.64 0.03 -4.49
N PHE A 254 28.84 0.89 -5.17
CA PHE A 254 29.19 1.55 -6.41
C PHE A 254 28.98 3.07 -6.42
N ALA A 255 28.27 3.62 -5.42
CA ALA A 255 27.84 5.02 -5.37
C ALA A 255 28.09 5.63 -3.99
N LYS A 256 28.06 6.96 -3.90
CA LYS A 256 28.21 7.70 -2.63
C LYS A 256 26.86 7.81 -1.89
N PRO A 257 26.85 8.03 -0.56
CA PRO A 257 25.62 8.23 0.20
C PRO A 257 24.72 9.34 -0.34
N ALA A 258 25.28 10.41 -0.89
CA ALA A 258 24.52 11.51 -1.50
C ALA A 258 23.75 11.07 -2.75
N ASP A 259 24.21 10.04 -3.45
CA ASP A 259 23.58 9.57 -4.68
C ASP A 259 22.29 8.76 -4.39
N LEU A 260 22.09 8.32 -3.14
CA LEU A 260 20.90 7.51 -2.76
C LEU A 260 19.59 8.26 -2.95
N GLU A 261 19.58 9.60 -2.87
CA GLU A 261 18.37 10.40 -3.03
C GLU A 261 17.73 10.25 -4.42
N TRP A 262 18.52 9.97 -5.47
CA TRP A 262 18.03 9.75 -6.83
C TRP A 262 18.16 8.29 -7.29
N LEU A 263 18.96 7.46 -6.62
CA LEU A 263 19.06 6.03 -6.91
C LEU A 263 17.89 5.23 -6.31
N MET A 264 17.46 5.54 -5.08
CA MET A 264 16.34 4.84 -4.43
C MET A 264 15.00 5.01 -5.18
N PRO A 265 14.68 6.16 -5.79
CA PRO A 265 13.49 6.31 -6.64
C PRO A 265 13.40 5.37 -7.84
N VAL A 266 14.52 4.83 -8.34
CA VAL A 266 14.56 3.92 -9.50
C VAL A 266 13.62 2.72 -9.30
N PHE A 267 13.60 2.14 -8.11
CA PHE A 267 12.66 1.08 -7.74
C PHE A 267 11.20 1.51 -7.93
N TRP A 268 10.85 2.70 -7.45
CA TRP A 268 9.49 3.22 -7.54
C TRP A 268 9.08 3.65 -8.96
N ILE A 269 10.04 4.04 -9.79
CA ILE A 269 9.80 4.30 -11.22
C ILE A 269 9.40 3.00 -11.90
N GLY A 270 10.16 1.92 -11.69
CA GLY A 270 9.81 0.58 -12.17
C GLY A 270 8.43 0.13 -11.69
N PHE A 271 8.15 0.31 -10.39
CA PHE A 271 6.84 0.04 -9.78
C PHE A 271 5.69 0.70 -10.56
N ASN A 272 5.80 2.00 -10.82
CA ASN A 272 4.73 2.76 -11.47
C ASN A 272 4.50 2.37 -12.93
N ILE A 273 5.57 2.06 -13.67
CA ILE A 273 5.47 1.76 -15.10
C ILE A 273 4.83 0.39 -15.34
N ALA A 274 5.24 -0.64 -14.60
CA ALA A 274 4.87 -2.02 -14.90
C ALA A 274 3.42 -2.38 -14.57
N MET A 275 2.79 -1.67 -13.64
CA MET A 275 1.42 -1.97 -13.21
C MET A 275 0.41 -1.86 -14.36
N PHE A 276 0.58 -0.93 -15.29
CA PHE A 276 -0.37 -0.70 -16.38
C PHE A 276 -0.40 -1.86 -17.39
N PRO A 277 0.72 -2.29 -18.01
CA PRO A 277 0.70 -3.47 -18.87
C PRO A 277 0.31 -4.74 -18.10
N ALA A 278 0.76 -4.89 -16.84
CA ALA A 278 0.36 -6.03 -16.02
C ALA A 278 -1.15 -6.08 -15.75
N SER A 279 -1.83 -4.95 -15.66
CA SER A 279 -3.28 -4.89 -15.47
C SER A 279 -4.06 -5.58 -16.61
N VAL A 280 -3.53 -5.51 -17.84
CA VAL A 280 -4.10 -6.21 -18.99
C VAL A 280 -3.95 -7.72 -18.81
N VAL A 281 -2.79 -8.18 -18.34
CA VAL A 281 -2.56 -9.61 -18.08
C VAL A 281 -3.46 -10.11 -16.95
N VAL A 282 -3.61 -9.33 -15.87
CA VAL A 282 -4.51 -9.65 -14.74
C VAL A 282 -5.95 -9.79 -15.20
N LYS A 283 -6.40 -8.95 -16.12
CA LYS A 283 -7.76 -9.03 -16.70
C LYS A 283 -8.02 -10.39 -17.37
N HIS A 284 -7.01 -10.97 -18.02
CA HIS A 284 -7.16 -12.22 -18.79
C HIS A 284 -6.79 -13.46 -17.99
N ARG A 285 -5.77 -13.40 -17.13
CA ARG A 285 -5.22 -14.54 -16.40
C ARG A 285 -5.62 -14.59 -14.93
N GLY A 286 -6.14 -13.48 -14.39
CA GLY A 286 -6.46 -13.35 -12.96
C GLY A 286 -5.29 -12.88 -12.09
N GLY A 287 -5.64 -12.25 -10.95
CA GLY A 287 -4.65 -11.61 -10.07
C GLY A 287 -3.68 -12.58 -9.41
N LEU A 288 -4.12 -13.77 -9.01
CA LEU A 288 -3.25 -14.76 -8.33
C LEU A 288 -2.11 -15.27 -9.21
N ILE A 289 -2.38 -15.51 -10.51
CA ILE A 289 -1.34 -15.97 -11.45
C ILE A 289 -0.29 -14.88 -11.66
N VAL A 290 -0.74 -13.64 -11.92
CA VAL A 290 0.19 -12.52 -12.15
C VAL A 290 0.97 -12.21 -10.88
N LEU A 291 0.35 -12.29 -9.71
CA LEU A 291 1.02 -12.15 -8.42
C LEU A 291 2.13 -13.19 -8.23
N GLY A 292 1.85 -14.46 -8.55
CA GLY A 292 2.84 -15.53 -8.45
C GLY A 292 4.00 -15.37 -9.44
N ILE A 293 3.72 -15.05 -10.71
CA ILE A 293 4.75 -14.79 -11.72
C ILE A 293 5.60 -13.60 -11.34
N ALA A 294 4.98 -12.50 -10.90
CA ALA A 294 5.69 -11.30 -10.46
C ALA A 294 6.59 -11.59 -9.25
N GLY A 295 6.17 -12.48 -8.33
CA GLY A 295 7.00 -12.94 -7.21
C GLY A 295 8.28 -13.63 -7.70
N LEU A 296 8.17 -14.57 -8.65
CA LEU A 296 9.34 -15.25 -9.21
C LEU A 296 10.26 -14.33 -10.00
N LEU A 297 9.69 -13.44 -10.84
CA LEU A 297 10.47 -12.44 -11.57
C LEU A 297 11.17 -11.46 -10.63
N GLY A 298 10.51 -11.07 -9.57
CA GLY A 298 11.10 -10.23 -8.51
C GLY A 298 12.25 -10.93 -7.79
N ALA A 299 12.11 -12.23 -7.47
CA ALA A 299 13.19 -13.02 -6.89
C ALA A 299 14.43 -13.06 -7.80
N LEU A 300 14.23 -13.24 -9.11
CA LEU A 300 15.31 -13.20 -10.09
C LEU A 300 15.96 -11.80 -10.17
N ALA A 301 15.16 -10.73 -10.10
CA ALA A 301 15.68 -9.36 -10.10
C ALA A 301 16.51 -9.06 -8.85
N VAL A 302 16.05 -9.49 -7.67
CA VAL A 302 16.81 -9.34 -6.42
C VAL A 302 18.11 -10.14 -6.46
N LEU A 303 18.07 -11.36 -7.01
CA LEU A 303 19.27 -12.18 -7.26
C LEU A 303 20.23 -11.45 -8.22
N GLY A 304 19.70 -10.85 -9.30
CA GLY A 304 20.49 -10.03 -10.22
C GLY A 304 21.12 -8.82 -9.57
N ALA A 305 20.44 -8.17 -8.59
CA ALA A 305 21.02 -7.07 -7.82
C ALA A 305 22.18 -7.51 -6.94
N GLU A 306 22.12 -8.71 -6.38
CA GLU A 306 23.22 -9.29 -5.59
C GLU A 306 24.50 -9.47 -6.40
N PHE A 307 24.37 -10.05 -7.60
CA PHE A 307 25.49 -10.35 -8.49
C PHE A 307 25.84 -9.17 -9.44
N ALA A 308 25.28 -7.98 -9.21
CA ALA A 308 25.61 -6.82 -10.03
C ALA A 308 27.11 -6.46 -9.90
N GLY A 309 27.81 -6.43 -11.04
CA GLY A 309 29.24 -6.09 -11.11
C GLY A 309 29.51 -4.59 -11.26
N ASN A 310 28.47 -3.78 -11.51
CA ASN A 310 28.57 -2.32 -11.67
C ASN A 310 27.25 -1.63 -11.36
N LEU A 311 27.29 -0.29 -11.26
CA LEU A 311 26.14 0.52 -10.92
C LEU A 311 24.99 0.38 -11.94
N ASN A 312 25.27 0.32 -13.23
CA ASN A 312 24.23 0.26 -14.27
C ASN A 312 23.45 -1.05 -14.20
N THR A 313 24.13 -2.18 -13.99
CA THR A 313 23.49 -3.49 -13.80
C THR A 313 22.65 -3.50 -12.54
N LEU A 314 23.11 -2.88 -11.46
CA LEU A 314 22.36 -2.76 -10.22
C LEU A 314 21.11 -1.88 -10.41
N ILE A 315 21.23 -0.73 -11.09
CA ILE A 315 20.09 0.13 -11.44
C ILE A 315 19.03 -0.65 -12.21
N ALA A 316 19.44 -1.41 -13.24
CA ALA A 316 18.52 -2.25 -14.02
C ALA A 316 17.83 -3.32 -13.15
N ALA A 317 18.58 -4.00 -12.28
CA ALA A 317 18.02 -5.00 -11.38
C ALA A 317 17.03 -4.39 -10.38
N GLN A 318 17.34 -3.25 -9.79
CA GLN A 318 16.45 -2.53 -8.85
C GLN A 318 15.19 -2.01 -9.56
N PHE A 319 15.31 -1.53 -10.79
CA PHE A 319 14.18 -1.14 -11.62
C PHE A 319 13.22 -2.32 -11.86
N VAL A 320 13.78 -3.48 -12.25
CA VAL A 320 12.98 -4.71 -12.48
C VAL A 320 12.38 -5.24 -11.17
N ALA A 321 13.09 -5.16 -10.03
CA ALA A 321 12.55 -5.50 -8.73
C ALA A 321 11.35 -4.60 -8.36
N GLY A 322 11.47 -3.30 -8.67
CA GLY A 322 10.36 -2.35 -8.53
C GLY A 322 9.18 -2.70 -9.43
N MET A 323 9.43 -3.03 -10.71
CA MET A 323 8.39 -3.51 -11.64
C MET A 323 7.64 -4.70 -11.05
N ALA A 324 8.38 -5.69 -10.55
CA ALA A 324 7.80 -6.89 -9.95
C ALA A 324 6.93 -6.55 -8.72
N TRP A 325 7.42 -5.70 -7.82
CA TRP A 325 6.63 -5.27 -6.65
C TRP A 325 5.37 -4.50 -7.02
N GLY A 326 5.42 -3.63 -8.02
CA GLY A 326 4.23 -2.93 -8.54
C GLY A 326 3.18 -3.90 -9.09
N CYS A 327 3.62 -4.87 -9.89
CA CYS A 327 2.77 -5.93 -10.39
C CYS A 327 2.19 -6.80 -9.25
N MET A 328 3.00 -7.13 -8.24
CA MET A 328 2.54 -7.89 -7.07
C MET A 328 1.46 -7.13 -6.32
N LEU A 329 1.68 -5.88 -5.96
CA LEU A 329 0.74 -5.12 -5.12
C LEU A 329 -0.57 -4.83 -5.86
N MET A 330 -0.51 -4.41 -7.12
CA MET A 330 -1.70 -4.20 -7.96
C MET A 330 -2.51 -5.48 -8.12
N SER A 331 -1.83 -6.61 -8.40
CA SER A 331 -2.47 -7.92 -8.56
C SER A 331 -3.08 -8.43 -7.24
N ALA A 332 -2.42 -8.16 -6.11
CA ALA A 332 -2.92 -8.49 -4.78
C ALA A 332 -4.23 -7.75 -4.46
N ILE A 333 -4.31 -6.44 -4.76
CA ILE A 333 -5.55 -5.67 -4.60
C ILE A 333 -6.65 -6.22 -5.49
N SER A 334 -6.34 -6.48 -6.77
CA SER A 334 -7.31 -7.07 -7.71
C SER A 334 -7.80 -8.44 -7.26
N ALA A 335 -6.90 -9.29 -6.74
CA ALA A 335 -7.23 -10.60 -6.19
C ALA A 335 -8.06 -10.48 -4.91
N ALA A 336 -7.71 -9.56 -4.01
CA ALA A 336 -8.45 -9.30 -2.77
C ALA A 336 -9.89 -8.88 -3.04
N LEU A 337 -10.10 -7.98 -4.00
CA LEU A 337 -11.44 -7.55 -4.44
C LEU A 337 -12.23 -8.71 -5.06
N ALA A 338 -11.57 -9.59 -5.81
CA ALA A 338 -12.22 -10.77 -6.40
C ALA A 338 -12.56 -11.84 -5.35
N ILE A 339 -11.70 -12.05 -4.35
CA ILE A 339 -11.93 -13.00 -3.24
C ILE A 339 -13.02 -12.47 -2.30
N GLY A 340 -13.00 -11.16 -2.00
CA GLY A 340 -13.99 -10.50 -1.14
C GLY A 340 -15.34 -10.25 -1.81
N HIS A 341 -15.46 -10.61 -3.10
CA HIS A 341 -16.67 -10.40 -3.88
C HIS A 341 -17.92 -10.88 -3.13
N ALA A 342 -18.98 -10.05 -3.17
CA ALA A 342 -20.24 -10.24 -2.45
C ALA A 342 -20.29 -9.72 -0.99
N GLY A 343 -19.50 -8.70 -0.67
CA GLY A 343 -19.67 -7.92 0.57
C GLY A 343 -18.60 -8.14 1.63
N ALA A 344 -17.45 -8.70 1.25
CA ALA A 344 -16.26 -8.84 2.10
C ALA A 344 -15.00 -8.19 1.48
N GLU A 345 -15.20 -7.30 0.50
CA GLU A 345 -14.11 -6.62 -0.22
C GLU A 345 -13.21 -5.82 0.73
N GLY A 346 -13.82 -5.06 1.64
CA GLY A 346 -13.11 -4.29 2.65
C GLY A 346 -12.33 -5.19 3.62
N LYS A 347 -12.93 -6.29 4.07
CA LYS A 347 -12.27 -7.26 4.96
C LYS A 347 -11.03 -7.86 4.32
N VAL A 348 -11.12 -8.33 3.07
CA VAL A 348 -9.98 -8.97 2.41
C VAL A 348 -8.89 -7.95 2.07
N LEU A 349 -9.26 -6.74 1.63
CA LEU A 349 -8.30 -5.63 1.47
C LEU A 349 -7.65 -5.26 2.81
N GLY A 350 -8.44 -5.16 3.87
CA GLY A 350 -7.92 -4.91 5.21
C GLY A 350 -6.88 -5.94 5.64
N LEU A 351 -7.14 -7.22 5.39
CA LEU A 351 -6.17 -8.30 5.65
C LEU A 351 -4.90 -8.17 4.81
N VAL A 352 -4.99 -7.72 3.55
CA VAL A 352 -3.80 -7.43 2.72
C VAL A 352 -2.98 -6.30 3.35
N PHE A 353 -3.61 -5.20 3.75
CA PHE A 353 -2.89 -4.09 4.40
C PHE A 353 -2.35 -4.48 5.78
N SER A 354 -3.08 -5.27 6.56
CA SER A 354 -2.58 -5.86 7.81
C SER A 354 -1.34 -6.74 7.58
N ALA A 355 -1.30 -7.51 6.48
CA ALA A 355 -0.13 -8.30 6.10
C ALA A 355 1.09 -7.41 5.77
N LEU A 356 0.88 -6.27 5.07
CA LEU A 356 1.93 -5.29 4.79
C LEU A 356 2.46 -4.66 6.09
N ALA A 357 1.58 -4.31 7.02
CA ALA A 357 1.94 -3.74 8.31
C ALA A 357 2.70 -4.76 9.17
N LEU A 358 2.22 -6.00 9.24
CA LEU A 358 2.89 -7.09 9.97
C LEU A 358 4.31 -7.34 9.45
N ALA A 359 4.51 -7.36 8.13
CA ALA A 359 5.83 -7.52 7.53
C ALA A 359 6.75 -6.34 7.87
N THR A 360 6.22 -5.11 7.86
CA THR A 360 6.96 -3.91 8.27
C THR A 360 7.35 -3.99 9.75
N PHE A 361 6.41 -4.40 10.61
CA PHE A 361 6.67 -4.63 12.03
C PHE A 361 7.78 -5.66 12.23
N ALA A 362 7.69 -6.82 11.56
CA ALA A 362 8.67 -7.88 11.67
C ALA A 362 10.09 -7.43 11.27
N ARG A 363 10.21 -6.66 10.16
CA ARG A 363 11.49 -6.07 9.78
C ARG A 363 12.01 -5.10 10.84
N MET A 364 11.15 -4.20 11.35
CA MET A 364 11.55 -3.24 12.38
C MET A 364 11.98 -3.96 13.67
N ALA A 365 11.28 -5.02 14.05
CA ALA A 365 11.66 -5.84 15.21
C ALA A 365 13.03 -6.51 15.01
N ALA A 366 13.33 -7.01 13.80
CA ALA A 366 14.64 -7.56 13.48
C ALA A 366 15.76 -6.49 13.59
N VAL A 367 15.49 -5.27 13.14
CA VAL A 367 16.42 -4.14 13.26
C VAL A 367 16.60 -3.72 14.72
N ALA A 368 15.50 -3.57 15.47
CA ALA A 368 15.53 -3.21 16.89
C ALA A 368 16.26 -4.25 17.75
N GLY A 369 16.10 -5.53 17.42
CA GLY A 369 16.83 -6.63 18.04
C GLY A 369 18.28 -6.76 17.58
N GLY A 370 18.74 -5.91 16.65
CA GLY A 370 20.13 -5.92 16.17
C GLY A 370 20.50 -7.15 15.32
N LEU A 371 19.51 -7.92 14.82
CA LEU A 371 19.76 -9.17 14.09
C LEU A 371 20.67 -8.96 12.86
N GLN A 372 20.61 -7.81 12.21
CA GLN A 372 21.47 -7.47 11.07
C GLN A 372 22.95 -7.35 11.44
N LYS A 373 23.28 -7.15 12.73
CA LYS A 373 24.66 -7.02 13.23
C LYS A 373 25.24 -8.34 13.69
N LEU A 374 24.40 -9.36 13.86
CA LEU A 374 24.80 -10.69 14.28
C LEU A 374 25.26 -11.51 13.08
N PRO A 375 26.50 -12.04 13.07
CA PRO A 375 27.04 -12.79 11.92
C PRO A 375 26.18 -13.99 11.50
N GLU A 376 25.45 -14.58 12.44
CA GLU A 376 24.59 -15.73 12.22
C GLU A 376 23.32 -15.38 11.43
N TYR A 377 22.77 -14.16 11.62
CA TYR A 377 21.50 -13.72 11.02
C TYR A 377 21.68 -12.78 9.82
N ALA A 378 22.82 -12.11 9.70
CA ALA A 378 23.09 -11.20 8.59
C ALA A 378 22.94 -11.87 7.20
N PRO A 379 23.48 -13.09 6.97
CA PRO A 379 23.27 -13.81 5.70
C PRO A 379 21.80 -14.18 5.49
N LEU A 380 21.08 -14.57 6.54
CA LEU A 380 19.67 -14.90 6.46
C LEU A 380 18.84 -13.69 5.99
N LEU A 381 19.01 -12.53 6.62
CA LEU A 381 18.31 -11.30 6.25
C LEU A 381 18.67 -10.84 4.85
N HIS A 382 19.88 -11.08 4.42
CA HIS A 382 20.37 -10.75 3.10
C HIS A 382 19.71 -11.59 1.99
N TRP A 383 19.61 -12.91 2.18
CA TRP A 383 19.05 -13.84 1.20
C TRP A 383 17.54 -14.05 1.31
N ALA A 384 16.93 -13.68 2.45
CA ALA A 384 15.51 -13.87 2.68
C ALA A 384 14.61 -13.25 1.62
N PRO A 385 14.88 -12.08 1.00
CA PRO A 385 14.04 -11.55 -0.07
C PRO A 385 13.87 -12.51 -1.25
N VAL A 386 14.96 -13.13 -1.69
CA VAL A 386 14.93 -14.11 -2.80
C VAL A 386 14.09 -15.31 -2.40
N ALA A 387 14.31 -15.87 -1.20
CA ALA A 387 13.57 -17.01 -0.68
C ALA A 387 12.07 -16.69 -0.51
N CYS A 388 11.75 -15.56 0.10
CA CYS A 388 10.36 -15.12 0.32
C CYS A 388 9.59 -14.98 -0.99
N TRP A 389 10.17 -14.29 -1.98
CA TRP A 389 9.49 -14.06 -3.25
C TRP A 389 9.40 -15.34 -4.09
N SER A 390 10.40 -16.20 -4.04
CA SER A 390 10.37 -17.50 -4.73
C SER A 390 9.32 -18.43 -4.13
N VAL A 391 9.32 -18.62 -2.83
CA VAL A 391 8.40 -19.56 -2.14
C VAL A 391 6.96 -19.07 -2.25
N ALA A 392 6.71 -17.79 -1.98
CA ALA A 392 5.35 -17.25 -2.07
C ALA A 392 4.87 -17.21 -3.53
N GLY A 393 5.74 -16.83 -4.48
CA GLY A 393 5.42 -16.84 -5.91
C GLY A 393 5.03 -18.23 -6.41
N ALA A 394 5.85 -19.23 -6.13
CA ALA A 394 5.55 -20.63 -6.48
C ALA A 394 4.27 -21.14 -5.80
N GLY A 395 4.10 -20.87 -4.50
CA GLY A 395 2.91 -21.25 -3.73
C GLY A 395 1.62 -20.65 -4.29
N LEU A 396 1.67 -19.40 -4.75
CA LEU A 396 0.52 -18.73 -5.39
C LEU A 396 0.18 -19.32 -6.77
N LEU A 397 1.16 -19.72 -7.55
CA LEU A 397 0.92 -20.42 -8.83
C LEU A 397 0.29 -21.79 -8.59
N VAL A 398 0.77 -22.54 -7.60
CA VAL A 398 0.13 -23.79 -7.17
C VAL A 398 -1.29 -23.53 -6.71
N LEU A 399 -1.53 -22.52 -5.87
CA LEU A 399 -2.89 -22.15 -5.42
C LEU A 399 -3.81 -21.81 -6.59
N ALA A 400 -3.30 -21.10 -7.61
CA ALA A 400 -4.06 -20.72 -8.80
C ALA A 400 -4.38 -21.92 -9.70
N SER A 401 -3.55 -22.99 -9.70
CA SER A 401 -3.79 -24.20 -10.49
C SER A 401 -4.93 -25.07 -9.94
N PHE A 402 -5.22 -24.99 -8.64
CA PHE A 402 -6.36 -25.68 -8.04
C PHE A 402 -7.68 -25.02 -8.47
N ARG A 403 -8.24 -25.48 -9.61
CA ARG A 403 -9.58 -25.10 -10.04
C ARG A 403 -10.60 -25.57 -8.97
N LEU A 404 -11.41 -24.66 -8.44
CA LEU A 404 -12.60 -25.07 -7.71
C LEU A 404 -13.52 -25.79 -8.70
N PRO A 405 -14.20 -26.91 -8.31
CA PRO A 405 -15.38 -27.34 -9.03
C PRO A 405 -16.32 -26.14 -9.11
N GLN A 406 -16.68 -25.73 -10.31
CA GLN A 406 -17.74 -24.73 -10.51
C GLN A 406 -19.02 -25.37 -9.98
N SER A 407 -19.39 -25.04 -8.75
CA SER A 407 -20.72 -25.36 -8.24
C SER A 407 -21.72 -24.59 -9.11
N GLY A 408 -22.43 -25.35 -9.96
CA GLY A 408 -23.59 -24.86 -10.69
C GLY A 408 -23.32 -24.36 -12.11
N ARG A 409 -22.98 -25.26 -13.03
CA ARG A 409 -23.57 -25.16 -14.37
C ARG A 409 -25.06 -25.45 -14.21
N LEU A 410 -25.90 -24.40 -14.25
CA LEU A 410 -27.32 -24.59 -14.51
C LEU A 410 -27.43 -25.38 -15.83
N PRO A 411 -28.27 -26.43 -15.90
CA PRO A 411 -28.54 -27.12 -17.14
C PRO A 411 -29.07 -26.09 -18.15
N ARG A 412 -28.50 -26.12 -19.36
CA ARG A 412 -29.11 -25.40 -20.49
C ARG A 412 -30.46 -26.03 -20.72
N VAL A 413 -31.53 -25.29 -20.49
CA VAL A 413 -32.89 -25.56 -21.02
C VAL A 413 -32.99 -24.88 -22.39
#